data_37e14aa8d6f1bae86cc7815d32e67929
#
_entry.id   37e14aa8d6f1bae86cc7815d32e67929
#
_cell.length_a   1.000
_cell.length_b   1.000
_cell.length_c   1.000
_cell.angle_alpha   90.00
_cell.angle_beta   90.00
_cell.angle_gamma   90.00
#
_symmetry.space_group_name_H-M   'P 1'
#
loop_
_entity.id
_entity.type
_entity.pdbx_description
1 polymer ?
#
loop_
_entity_poly.entity_id
_entity_poly.type
_entity_poly.pdbx_seq_one_letter_code
_entity_poly.pdbx_strand_id
1 'polypeptide(L)'
;MRKNLNILWALFVIYIIFFSATSISKTNSNEVLEKKITTAISQFKLEKLIENKCLEKDAHYYSYDELTDLLGELQRNYSNIFNYTSLGKTHLGKDIWLVKISDNVEINESESEVLYTGGMHGNEKIGFQVTIYSLKAIVENYTSINVNESFTMRIRHIVNNTELYFIPMVNPDGCEAGTRKNGRNNSCILGKRLFRGVDINRNFDYKWEEFDKHPILYFILSKYTIIRNPLFDFWVFTDGVGNGTYRGPYPFSENETKSIRNFIENHSIITGIDYHSKGKKIVYPWSWTKNSPQDEQIFLSIAENISKINDFEILQGCNMYYTFGSFTDWIYGEHNSIHFLFELDSIEGTPMVETCETHLLVNLYLAERAMEMV
;
A
#
# COMPACT_ATOMS: atom_id res chain seq x y z
N MET A 1 -39.72 13.64 4.48
CA MET A 1 -39.70 12.90 3.21
C MET A 1 -38.45 12.00 3.05
N ARG A 2 -37.23 12.41 3.39
CA ARG A 2 -36.02 11.56 3.25
C ARG A 2 -36.00 10.27 4.10
N LYS A 3 -36.54 10.25 5.33
CA LYS A 3 -36.58 9.05 6.18
C LYS A 3 -37.41 7.90 5.59
N ASN A 4 -38.48 8.21 4.86
CA ASN A 4 -39.33 7.17 4.25
C ASN A 4 -38.71 6.56 2.97
N LEU A 5 -37.80 7.31 2.30
CA LEU A 5 -37.10 6.81 1.12
C LEU A 5 -36.08 5.72 1.49
N ASN A 6 -35.41 5.88 2.61
CA ASN A 6 -34.39 4.91 3.07
C ASN A 6 -35.01 3.60 3.55
N ILE A 7 -36.20 3.63 4.13
CA ILE A 7 -36.94 2.42 4.52
C ILE A 7 -37.45 1.68 3.27
N LEU A 8 -37.92 2.40 2.28
CA LEU A 8 -38.37 1.81 0.99
C LEU A 8 -37.17 1.19 0.22
N TRP A 9 -36.01 1.80 0.27
CA TRP A 9 -34.80 1.24 -0.34
C TRP A 9 -34.30 -0.02 0.38
N ALA A 10 -34.32 -0.03 1.70
CA ALA A 10 -33.98 -1.21 2.49
C ALA A 10 -34.93 -2.39 2.24
N LEU A 11 -36.23 -2.10 2.14
CA LEU A 11 -37.25 -3.11 1.80
C LEU A 11 -37.12 -3.61 0.34
N PHE A 12 -36.71 -2.75 -0.59
CA PHE A 12 -36.44 -3.12 -1.98
C PHE A 12 -35.23 -4.03 -2.11
N VAL A 13 -34.15 -3.74 -1.37
CA VAL A 13 -32.97 -4.60 -1.31
C VAL A 13 -33.27 -5.96 -0.71
N ILE A 14 -34.06 -6.01 0.37
CA ILE A 14 -34.54 -7.26 1.00
C ILE A 14 -35.42 -8.05 0.02
N TYR A 15 -36.29 -7.38 -0.74
CA TYR A 15 -37.15 -8.03 -1.74
C TYR A 15 -36.34 -8.64 -2.90
N ILE A 16 -35.29 -7.93 -3.39
CA ILE A 16 -34.41 -8.47 -4.43
C ILE A 16 -33.63 -9.70 -3.90
N ILE A 17 -33.17 -9.67 -2.65
CA ILE A 17 -32.49 -10.81 -2.03
C ILE A 17 -33.39 -12.02 -1.90
N PHE A 18 -34.66 -11.82 -1.51
CA PHE A 18 -35.66 -12.94 -1.42
C PHE A 18 -36.06 -13.50 -2.77
N PHE A 19 -36.20 -12.67 -3.80
CA PHE A 19 -36.67 -13.14 -5.14
C PHE A 19 -35.55 -13.82 -5.95
N SER A 20 -34.28 -13.50 -5.72
CA SER A 20 -33.16 -14.18 -6.37
C SER A 20 -32.80 -15.53 -5.73
N ALA A 21 -33.29 -15.82 -4.53
CA ALA A 21 -33.00 -17.06 -3.79
C ALA A 21 -33.90 -18.26 -4.27
N THR A 22 -34.91 -18.03 -5.07
CA THR A 22 -35.87 -19.10 -5.46
C THR A 22 -35.52 -19.85 -6.75
N SER A 23 -34.40 -19.54 -7.41
CA SER A 23 -34.09 -20.10 -8.74
C SER A 23 -32.71 -20.72 -8.93
N ILE A 24 -31.94 -21.05 -7.85
CA ILE A 24 -30.60 -21.67 -8.00
C ILE A 24 -30.44 -22.87 -7.05
N SER A 25 -29.83 -23.95 -7.57
CA SER A 25 -29.62 -25.23 -6.88
C SER A 25 -28.77 -25.13 -5.61
N LYS A 26 -29.11 -25.96 -4.62
CA LYS A 26 -28.81 -25.84 -3.18
C LYS A 26 -27.34 -25.96 -2.69
N THR A 27 -26.32 -26.05 -3.54
CA THR A 27 -24.93 -26.30 -3.06
C THR A 27 -23.93 -25.18 -3.31
N ASN A 28 -24.18 -24.25 -4.26
CA ASN A 28 -23.29 -23.07 -4.45
C ASN A 28 -23.93 -21.75 -4.00
N SER A 29 -25.16 -21.79 -3.50
CA SER A 29 -25.97 -20.59 -3.27
C SER A 29 -25.61 -19.85 -1.97
N ASN A 30 -25.18 -20.56 -0.94
CA ASN A 30 -24.87 -19.94 0.36
C ASN A 30 -23.59 -19.12 0.28
N GLU A 31 -22.55 -19.62 -0.35
CA GLU A 31 -21.27 -18.93 -0.50
C GLU A 31 -21.35 -17.67 -1.37
N VAL A 32 -22.11 -17.74 -2.48
CA VAL A 32 -22.38 -16.58 -3.34
C VAL A 32 -23.31 -15.57 -2.65
N LEU A 33 -24.27 -16.05 -1.85
CA LEU A 33 -25.17 -15.19 -1.09
C LEU A 33 -24.44 -14.49 0.06
N GLU A 34 -23.57 -15.20 0.81
CA GLU A 34 -22.71 -14.60 1.83
C GLU A 34 -21.74 -13.58 1.25
N LYS A 35 -21.09 -13.86 0.11
CA LYS A 35 -20.27 -12.88 -0.60
C LYS A 35 -21.06 -11.64 -1.03
N LYS A 36 -22.25 -11.79 -1.57
CA LYS A 36 -23.10 -10.66 -1.97
C LYS A 36 -23.60 -9.86 -0.76
N ILE A 37 -23.94 -10.52 0.33
CA ILE A 37 -24.35 -9.88 1.58
C ILE A 37 -23.17 -9.14 2.18
N THR A 38 -21.98 -9.74 2.23
CA THR A 38 -20.75 -9.11 2.73
C THR A 38 -20.40 -7.87 1.90
N THR A 39 -20.50 -7.93 0.57
CA THR A 39 -20.26 -6.80 -0.32
C THR A 39 -21.30 -5.68 -0.13
N ALA A 40 -22.60 -6.02 -0.06
CA ALA A 40 -23.67 -5.03 0.15
C ALA A 40 -23.59 -4.40 1.55
N ILE A 41 -23.23 -5.17 2.57
CA ILE A 41 -22.99 -4.68 3.93
C ILE A 41 -21.75 -3.78 3.97
N SER A 42 -20.70 -4.11 3.21
CA SER A 42 -19.49 -3.26 3.12
C SER A 42 -19.79 -1.92 2.47
N GLN A 43 -20.56 -1.90 1.36
CA GLN A 43 -20.98 -0.66 0.70
C GLN A 43 -21.92 0.19 1.57
N PHE A 44 -22.93 -0.41 2.18
CA PHE A 44 -23.84 0.32 3.10
C PHE A 44 -23.14 0.89 4.33
N LYS A 45 -22.06 0.22 4.81
CA LYS A 45 -21.27 0.68 5.94
C LYS A 45 -20.30 1.79 5.55
N LEU A 46 -19.76 1.76 4.35
CA LEU A 46 -18.94 2.84 3.81
C LEU A 46 -19.76 4.13 3.75
N GLU A 47 -21.00 4.08 3.21
CA GLU A 47 -21.90 5.24 3.16
C GLU A 47 -22.23 5.81 4.56
N LYS A 48 -22.40 4.95 5.58
CA LYS A 48 -22.63 5.38 6.96
C LYS A 48 -21.38 5.92 7.68
N LEU A 49 -20.20 5.39 7.38
CA LEU A 49 -18.93 5.94 7.90
C LEU A 49 -18.68 7.34 7.34
N ILE A 50 -19.00 7.55 6.06
CA ILE A 50 -18.92 8.86 5.38
C ILE A 50 -19.94 9.85 5.98
N GLU A 51 -21.19 9.42 6.29
CA GLU A 51 -22.22 10.29 6.90
C GLU A 51 -21.92 10.69 8.35
N ASN A 52 -21.22 9.86 9.13
CA ASN A 52 -21.02 10.06 10.57
C ASN A 52 -19.70 10.74 10.96
N LYS A 53 -18.70 10.79 10.08
CA LYS A 53 -17.50 11.59 10.30
C LYS A 53 -17.73 12.97 9.70
N CYS A 54 -17.84 13.96 10.57
CA CYS A 54 -17.58 15.35 10.20
C CYS A 54 -16.19 15.37 9.55
N LEU A 55 -16.14 15.49 8.23
CA LEU A 55 -14.91 15.64 7.48
C LEU A 55 -14.14 16.81 8.10
N GLU A 56 -13.03 16.54 8.75
CA GLU A 56 -12.14 17.58 9.21
C GLU A 56 -11.76 18.42 7.99
N LYS A 57 -12.03 19.72 8.07
CA LYS A 57 -11.96 20.64 6.95
C LYS A 57 -10.54 20.89 6.44
N ASP A 58 -9.51 20.36 7.11
CA ASP A 58 -8.11 20.63 6.82
C ASP A 58 -7.36 19.33 6.49
N ALA A 59 -7.71 18.72 5.37
CA ALA A 59 -6.95 17.59 4.84
C ALA A 59 -5.57 18.08 4.36
N HIS A 60 -4.56 18.01 5.23
CA HIS A 60 -3.17 18.26 4.89
C HIS A 60 -2.37 16.95 4.92
N TYR A 61 -1.24 16.91 4.21
CA TYR A 61 -0.31 15.80 4.30
C TYR A 61 0.55 15.92 5.56
N TYR A 62 0.67 14.82 6.29
CA TYR A 62 1.57 14.77 7.44
C TYR A 62 3.01 15.11 7.04
N SER A 63 3.66 15.97 7.80
CA SER A 63 5.10 16.11 7.82
C SER A 63 5.73 14.95 8.60
N TYR A 64 7.04 14.80 8.51
CA TYR A 64 7.76 13.80 9.30
C TYR A 64 7.62 14.02 10.82
N ASP A 65 7.67 15.27 11.25
CA ASP A 65 7.55 15.63 12.67
C ASP A 65 6.15 15.34 13.20
N GLU A 66 5.10 15.70 12.44
CA GLU A 66 3.71 15.39 12.77
C GLU A 66 3.44 13.87 12.82
N LEU A 67 4.04 13.10 11.92
CA LEU A 67 3.99 11.64 12.00
C LEU A 67 4.64 11.13 13.28
N THR A 68 5.83 11.63 13.61
CA THR A 68 6.56 11.22 14.82
C THR A 68 5.77 11.52 16.09
N ASP A 69 5.18 12.70 16.16
CA ASP A 69 4.32 13.13 17.29
C ASP A 69 3.07 12.23 17.39
N LEU A 70 2.41 11.94 16.27
CA LEU A 70 1.26 11.01 16.20
C LEU A 70 1.64 9.62 16.70
N LEU A 71 2.75 9.05 16.25
CA LEU A 71 3.19 7.72 16.70
C LEU A 71 3.42 7.70 18.22
N GLY A 72 4.05 8.75 18.77
CA GLY A 72 4.22 8.90 20.20
C GLY A 72 2.90 9.05 20.97
N GLU A 73 1.90 9.71 20.40
CA GLU A 73 0.55 9.80 20.98
C GLU A 73 -0.15 8.45 20.97
N LEU A 74 -0.13 7.74 19.85
CA LEU A 74 -0.76 6.42 19.73
C LEU A 74 -0.12 5.41 20.68
N GLN A 75 1.21 5.41 20.80
CA GLN A 75 1.93 4.55 21.77
C GLN A 75 1.49 4.82 23.21
N ARG A 76 1.31 6.08 23.60
CA ARG A 76 0.84 6.42 24.96
C ARG A 76 -0.59 5.96 25.22
N ASN A 77 -1.45 6.04 24.21
CA ASN A 77 -2.88 5.77 24.37
C ASN A 77 -3.27 4.31 24.14
N TYR A 78 -2.47 3.55 23.37
CA TYR A 78 -2.83 2.22 22.87
C TYR A 78 -1.69 1.20 22.99
N SER A 79 -0.81 1.35 23.97
CA SER A 79 0.42 0.55 24.13
C SER A 79 0.20 -0.96 24.22
N ASN A 80 -1.00 -1.43 24.49
CA ASN A 80 -1.34 -2.86 24.53
C ASN A 80 -1.49 -3.50 23.13
N ILE A 81 -1.77 -2.68 22.10
CA ILE A 81 -1.97 -3.15 20.73
C ILE A 81 -1.11 -2.41 19.70
N PHE A 82 -0.37 -1.42 20.11
CA PHE A 82 0.40 -0.55 19.23
C PHE A 82 1.81 -0.36 19.76
N ASN A 83 2.79 -0.62 18.91
CA ASN A 83 4.19 -0.31 19.18
C ASN A 83 4.85 0.28 17.92
N TYR A 84 5.82 1.18 18.12
CA TYR A 84 6.63 1.67 17.01
C TYR A 84 8.12 1.72 17.38
N THR A 85 8.95 1.40 16.41
CA THR A 85 10.41 1.34 16.57
C THR A 85 11.09 1.93 15.35
N SER A 86 12.36 2.30 15.49
CA SER A 86 13.19 2.73 14.37
C SER A 86 13.85 1.52 13.70
N LEU A 87 13.62 1.32 12.41
CA LEU A 87 14.36 0.35 11.60
C LEU A 87 15.80 0.79 11.30
N GLY A 88 16.07 2.07 11.44
CA GLY A 88 17.33 2.69 11.11
C GLY A 88 17.18 4.17 10.78
N LYS A 89 18.25 4.79 10.32
CA LYS A 89 18.26 6.22 9.99
C LYS A 89 18.56 6.44 8.51
N THR A 90 17.86 7.41 7.92
CA THR A 90 18.14 7.92 6.58
C THR A 90 19.49 8.60 6.49
N HIS A 91 19.88 9.01 5.29
CA HIS A 91 21.11 9.78 5.08
C HIS A 91 21.14 11.13 5.81
N LEU A 92 19.97 11.75 6.06
CA LEU A 92 19.86 13.01 6.81
C LEU A 92 19.54 12.80 8.30
N GLY A 93 19.60 11.55 8.79
CA GLY A 93 19.50 11.21 10.21
C GLY A 93 18.07 11.06 10.74
N LYS A 94 17.04 11.07 9.88
CA LYS A 94 15.67 10.79 10.27
C LYS A 94 15.47 9.30 10.52
N ASP A 95 14.64 8.95 11.50
CA ASP A 95 14.27 7.56 11.76
C ASP A 95 13.30 7.04 10.68
N ILE A 96 13.49 5.79 10.29
CA ILE A 96 12.54 5.05 9.45
C ILE A 96 11.64 4.28 10.40
N TRP A 97 10.46 4.79 10.63
CA TRP A 97 9.53 4.24 11.61
C TRP A 97 8.85 2.98 11.11
N LEU A 98 8.93 1.91 11.90
CA LEU A 98 8.11 0.71 11.80
C LEU A 98 7.05 0.77 12.89
N VAL A 99 5.81 0.52 12.53
CA VAL A 99 4.68 0.32 13.45
C VAL A 99 4.27 -1.13 13.42
N LYS A 100 4.04 -1.73 14.59
CA LYS A 100 3.36 -3.02 14.78
C LYS A 100 2.00 -2.79 15.44
N ILE A 101 0.96 -3.43 14.92
CA ILE A 101 -0.38 -3.48 15.53
C ILE A 101 -0.78 -4.95 15.63
N SER A 102 -1.00 -5.44 16.87
CA SER A 102 -1.39 -6.81 17.20
C SER A 102 -1.97 -6.79 18.60
N ASP A 103 -2.76 -7.75 19.01
CA ASP A 103 -3.31 -7.85 20.37
C ASP A 103 -2.24 -8.19 21.42
N ASN A 104 -1.11 -8.80 20.99
CA ASN A 104 0.07 -9.09 21.82
C ASN A 104 1.33 -8.41 21.23
N VAL A 105 1.30 -7.09 21.12
CA VAL A 105 2.26 -6.29 20.34
C VAL A 105 3.73 -6.46 20.78
N GLU A 106 3.99 -6.84 22.03
CA GLU A 106 5.34 -7.01 22.58
C GLU A 106 6.01 -8.36 22.21
N ILE A 107 5.24 -9.31 21.71
CA ILE A 107 5.74 -10.64 21.33
C ILE A 107 5.48 -10.94 19.87
N ASN A 108 6.33 -11.78 19.26
CA ASN A 108 6.07 -12.31 17.93
C ASN A 108 5.27 -13.59 18.07
N GLU A 109 4.12 -13.64 17.45
CA GLU A 109 3.22 -14.78 17.46
C GLU A 109 3.31 -15.59 16.14
N SER A 110 2.76 -16.79 16.17
CA SER A 110 2.65 -17.59 14.95
C SER A 110 1.40 -17.18 14.16
N GLU A 111 1.33 -15.90 13.81
CA GLU A 111 0.22 -15.28 13.09
C GLU A 111 0.67 -14.79 11.71
N SER A 112 -0.32 -14.49 10.86
CA SER A 112 -0.04 -13.95 9.54
C SER A 112 0.52 -12.53 9.64
N GLU A 113 1.70 -12.31 9.11
CA GLU A 113 2.35 -11.00 9.04
C GLU A 113 1.96 -10.27 7.74
N VAL A 114 1.46 -9.04 7.85
CA VAL A 114 1.04 -8.19 6.73
C VAL A 114 1.76 -6.86 6.76
N LEU A 115 2.35 -6.44 5.63
CA LEU A 115 3.15 -5.21 5.55
C LEU A 115 2.52 -4.18 4.62
N TYR A 116 2.36 -2.95 5.12
CA TYR A 116 1.93 -1.78 4.35
C TYR A 116 3.02 -0.72 4.36
N THR A 117 3.48 -0.32 3.17
CA THR A 117 4.51 0.71 3.03
C THR A 117 3.97 1.92 2.26
N GLY A 118 4.48 3.10 2.60
CA GLY A 118 4.16 4.33 1.89
C GLY A 118 5.37 5.26 1.80
N GLY A 119 5.32 6.23 0.89
CA GLY A 119 6.37 7.23 0.79
C GLY A 119 7.75 6.71 0.38
N MET A 120 7.81 5.59 -0.34
CA MET A 120 9.05 5.12 -0.97
C MET A 120 9.56 6.15 -1.97
N HIS A 121 8.68 6.76 -2.75
CA HIS A 121 8.95 7.99 -3.49
C HIS A 121 8.37 9.17 -2.72
N GLY A 122 9.23 10.08 -2.25
CA GLY A 122 8.79 11.14 -1.34
C GLY A 122 7.87 12.19 -1.94
N ASN A 123 7.81 12.32 -3.26
CA ASN A 123 6.85 13.20 -3.93
C ASN A 123 5.45 12.59 -4.11
N GLU A 124 5.28 11.31 -3.81
CA GLU A 124 4.01 10.57 -3.93
C GLU A 124 3.26 10.57 -2.60
N LYS A 125 2.86 11.75 -2.16
CA LYS A 125 2.39 12.02 -0.79
C LYS A 125 1.16 11.24 -0.38
N ILE A 126 0.26 10.92 -1.30
CA ILE A 126 -0.97 10.18 -1.00
C ILE A 126 -0.67 8.76 -0.48
N GLY A 127 0.44 8.13 -0.90
CA GLY A 127 0.83 6.80 -0.45
C GLY A 127 1.08 6.74 1.06
N PHE A 128 1.88 7.65 1.60
CA PHE A 128 2.10 7.67 3.05
C PHE A 128 0.88 8.15 3.84
N GLN A 129 0.04 9.01 3.25
CA GLN A 129 -1.19 9.46 3.89
C GLN A 129 -2.18 8.31 4.11
N VAL A 130 -2.31 7.41 3.13
CA VAL A 130 -3.15 6.21 3.24
C VAL A 130 -2.65 5.30 4.36
N THR A 131 -1.34 5.08 4.46
CA THR A 131 -0.77 4.23 5.51
C THR A 131 -0.96 4.84 6.90
N ILE A 132 -0.73 6.15 7.07
CA ILE A 132 -0.95 6.87 8.34
C ILE A 132 -2.44 6.84 8.73
N TYR A 133 -3.34 7.11 7.79
CA TYR A 133 -4.78 7.04 8.03
C TYR A 133 -5.20 5.65 8.49
N SER A 134 -4.72 4.60 7.82
CA SER A 134 -5.09 3.22 8.10
C SER A 134 -4.64 2.78 9.48
N LEU A 135 -3.37 3.00 9.83
CA LEU A 135 -2.86 2.61 11.16
C LEU A 135 -3.62 3.31 12.29
N LYS A 136 -3.88 4.62 12.15
CA LYS A 136 -4.66 5.40 13.12
C LYS A 136 -6.09 4.87 13.24
N ALA A 137 -6.78 4.68 12.12
CA ALA A 137 -8.16 4.21 12.10
C ALA A 137 -8.32 2.81 12.71
N ILE A 138 -7.38 1.90 12.46
CA ILE A 138 -7.38 0.54 13.03
C ILE A 138 -7.29 0.61 14.55
N VAL A 139 -6.32 1.35 15.09
CA VAL A 139 -6.07 1.44 16.53
C VAL A 139 -7.25 2.11 17.26
N GLU A 140 -7.75 3.23 16.74
CA GLU A 140 -8.87 3.97 17.34
C GLU A 140 -10.18 3.16 17.32
N ASN A 141 -10.45 2.41 16.23
CA ASN A 141 -11.66 1.59 16.16
C ASN A 141 -11.56 0.29 16.94
N TYR A 142 -10.37 -0.28 17.15
CA TYR A 142 -10.19 -1.46 17.98
C TYR A 142 -10.70 -1.24 19.42
N THR A 143 -10.44 -0.07 19.99
CA THR A 143 -10.80 0.29 21.36
C THR A 143 -12.18 0.93 21.49
N SER A 144 -12.82 1.29 20.37
CA SER A 144 -14.10 2.00 20.39
C SER A 144 -15.24 1.19 20.99
N ILE A 145 -16.04 1.83 21.84
CA ILE A 145 -17.20 1.21 22.52
C ILE A 145 -18.53 1.51 21.79
N ASN A 146 -18.58 2.59 21.00
CA ASN A 146 -19.83 3.21 20.54
C ASN A 146 -19.98 3.32 19.01
N VAL A 147 -19.12 2.70 18.21
CA VAL A 147 -19.18 2.80 16.76
C VAL A 147 -19.63 1.47 16.17
N ASN A 148 -20.22 1.50 15.00
CA ASN A 148 -20.72 0.38 14.21
C ASN A 148 -20.14 -0.99 14.65
N GLU A 149 -20.85 -1.68 15.51
CA GLU A 149 -20.40 -2.90 16.22
C GLU A 149 -19.72 -3.90 15.28
N SER A 150 -20.26 -4.05 14.08
CA SER A 150 -19.72 -5.01 13.11
C SER A 150 -18.40 -4.57 12.48
N PHE A 151 -18.13 -3.27 12.29
CA PHE A 151 -16.84 -2.78 11.78
C PHE A 151 -15.75 -2.87 12.87
N THR A 152 -16.10 -2.51 14.09
CA THR A 152 -15.23 -2.69 15.25
C THR A 152 -14.89 -4.17 15.49
N MET A 153 -15.88 -5.06 15.38
CA MET A 153 -15.65 -6.51 15.51
C MET A 153 -14.74 -7.05 14.39
N ARG A 154 -14.88 -6.56 13.17
CA ARG A 154 -13.99 -6.90 12.04
C ARG A 154 -12.55 -6.50 12.35
N ILE A 155 -12.33 -5.25 12.79
CA ILE A 155 -10.99 -4.78 13.16
C ILE A 155 -10.41 -5.60 14.31
N ARG A 156 -11.19 -5.87 15.35
CA ARG A 156 -10.76 -6.72 16.47
C ARG A 156 -10.40 -8.13 16.02
N HIS A 157 -11.19 -8.71 15.13
CA HIS A 157 -10.89 -10.02 14.59
C HIS A 157 -9.56 -10.03 13.84
N ILE A 158 -9.31 -9.01 12.99
CA ILE A 158 -8.04 -8.89 12.25
C ILE A 158 -6.88 -8.71 13.24
N VAL A 159 -6.93 -7.73 14.12
CA VAL A 159 -5.82 -7.42 15.05
C VAL A 159 -5.51 -8.56 16.03
N ASN A 160 -6.52 -9.40 16.36
CA ASN A 160 -6.36 -10.55 17.24
C ASN A 160 -5.91 -11.84 16.52
N ASN A 161 -5.65 -11.79 15.22
CA ASN A 161 -5.23 -12.96 14.45
C ASN A 161 -4.19 -12.61 13.37
N THR A 162 -3.63 -11.41 13.43
CA THR A 162 -2.56 -10.98 12.50
C THR A 162 -1.60 -10.01 13.15
N GLU A 163 -0.36 -10.03 12.72
CA GLU A 163 0.61 -8.99 13.00
C GLU A 163 0.63 -7.99 11.83
N LEU A 164 0.07 -6.79 12.04
CA LEU A 164 0.03 -5.74 11.04
C LEU A 164 1.25 -4.83 11.18
N TYR A 165 2.06 -4.76 10.14
CA TYR A 165 3.22 -3.89 10.08
C TYR A 165 2.98 -2.72 9.12
N PHE A 166 3.41 -1.52 9.54
CA PHE A 166 3.38 -0.32 8.70
C PHE A 166 4.73 0.38 8.70
N ILE A 167 5.21 0.75 7.52
CA ILE A 167 6.30 1.71 7.33
C ILE A 167 5.72 2.93 6.63
N PRO A 168 5.18 3.92 7.38
CA PRO A 168 4.39 4.99 6.77
C PRO A 168 5.18 5.89 5.84
N MET A 169 6.44 6.20 6.18
CA MET A 169 7.35 6.97 5.35
C MET A 169 8.67 6.20 5.19
N VAL A 170 8.79 5.43 4.12
CA VAL A 170 10.03 4.68 3.80
C VAL A 170 11.19 5.62 3.53
N ASN A 171 10.92 6.77 2.90
CA ASN A 171 11.90 7.79 2.51
C ASN A 171 11.56 9.15 3.14
N PRO A 172 11.73 9.32 4.45
CA PRO A 172 11.41 10.59 5.12
C PRO A 172 12.15 11.79 4.55
N ASP A 173 13.39 11.63 4.11
CA ASP A 173 14.17 12.71 3.49
C ASP A 173 13.53 13.20 2.19
N GLY A 174 13.10 12.27 1.35
CA GLY A 174 12.40 12.59 0.10
C GLY A 174 11.01 13.15 0.35
N CYS A 175 10.27 12.64 1.34
CA CYS A 175 8.92 13.11 1.70
C CYS A 175 8.96 14.60 2.12
N GLU A 176 9.88 14.96 2.99
CA GLU A 176 10.08 16.34 3.43
C GLU A 176 10.54 17.27 2.28
N ALA A 177 11.39 16.75 1.42
CA ALA A 177 11.92 17.50 0.29
C ALA A 177 10.97 17.55 -0.91
N GLY A 178 9.89 16.76 -0.91
CA GLY A 178 8.97 16.61 -2.03
C GLY A 178 9.62 16.02 -3.28
N THR A 179 10.58 15.08 -3.10
CA THR A 179 11.31 14.47 -4.19
C THR A 179 11.14 12.96 -4.23
N ARG A 180 11.23 12.38 -5.43
CA ARG A 180 11.20 10.94 -5.62
C ARG A 180 12.33 10.21 -4.88
N LYS A 181 13.53 10.77 -4.92
CA LYS A 181 14.78 10.17 -4.43
C LYS A 181 15.01 10.42 -2.95
N ASN A 182 15.90 9.64 -2.36
CA ASN A 182 16.32 9.80 -0.96
C ASN A 182 17.29 10.97 -0.74
N GLY A 183 17.70 11.18 0.51
CA GLY A 183 18.55 12.29 0.95
C GLY A 183 20.04 12.16 0.61
N ARG A 184 20.46 11.08 -0.05
CA ARG A 184 21.88 10.86 -0.40
C ARG A 184 22.42 11.96 -1.29
N ASN A 185 23.61 12.47 -0.96
CA ASN A 185 24.35 13.45 -1.77
C ASN A 185 23.55 14.73 -2.14
N ASN A 186 22.70 15.20 -1.24
CA ASN A 186 22.06 16.50 -1.40
C ASN A 186 23.11 17.59 -1.47
N SER A 187 23.19 18.29 -2.59
CA SER A 187 24.07 19.44 -2.78
C SER A 187 23.25 20.67 -3.17
N CYS A 188 23.63 21.82 -2.64
CA CYS A 188 23.08 23.09 -3.07
C CYS A 188 24.06 23.76 -4.02
N ILE A 189 23.73 23.87 -5.30
CA ILE A 189 24.53 24.60 -6.29
C ILE A 189 23.69 25.78 -6.78
N LEU A 190 24.23 26.99 -6.65
CA LEU A 190 23.59 28.26 -7.06
C LEU A 190 22.18 28.43 -6.47
N GLY A 191 21.98 28.07 -5.18
CA GLY A 191 20.69 28.20 -4.50
C GLY A 191 19.63 27.16 -4.91
N LYS A 192 19.93 26.25 -5.84
CA LYS A 192 19.06 25.14 -6.20
C LYS A 192 19.56 23.86 -5.55
N ARG A 193 18.70 23.20 -4.77
CA ARG A 193 18.99 21.84 -4.27
C ARG A 193 18.97 20.88 -5.46
N LEU A 194 20.13 20.28 -5.74
CA LEU A 194 20.26 19.18 -6.68
C LEU A 194 20.14 17.88 -5.90
N PHE A 195 18.99 17.23 -5.98
CA PHE A 195 18.78 15.90 -5.41
C PHE A 195 19.49 14.87 -6.28
N ARG A 196 20.70 14.51 -5.87
CA ARG A 196 21.51 13.45 -6.49
C ARG A 196 21.29 12.10 -5.82
N GLY A 197 20.19 11.95 -5.05
CA GLY A 197 19.85 10.73 -4.35
C GLY A 197 19.58 9.54 -5.27
N VAL A 198 19.23 8.43 -4.64
CA VAL A 198 18.88 7.17 -5.28
C VAL A 198 17.36 7.02 -5.31
N ASP A 199 16.83 6.46 -6.39
CA ASP A 199 15.48 5.91 -6.44
C ASP A 199 15.47 4.59 -5.67
N ILE A 200 14.98 4.63 -4.43
CA ILE A 200 15.05 3.48 -3.54
C ILE A 200 14.21 2.29 -4.02
N ASN A 201 13.15 2.53 -4.84
CA ASN A 201 12.41 1.46 -5.51
C ASN A 201 13.11 0.97 -6.81
N ARG A 202 14.45 1.10 -6.86
CA ARG A 202 15.36 0.52 -7.86
C ARG A 202 16.60 -0.07 -7.19
N ASN A 203 16.65 -0.07 -5.84
CA ASN A 203 17.86 -0.39 -5.09
C ASN A 203 17.77 -1.73 -4.34
N PHE A 204 16.72 -2.53 -4.55
CA PHE A 204 16.58 -3.89 -4.03
C PHE A 204 17.33 -4.91 -4.90
N ASP A 205 17.79 -6.02 -4.30
CA ASP A 205 18.61 -7.03 -4.97
C ASP A 205 17.75 -8.15 -5.57
N TYR A 206 16.92 -7.79 -6.56
CA TYR A 206 16.24 -8.79 -7.38
C TYR A 206 16.34 -8.40 -8.85
N LYS A 207 17.07 -9.21 -9.63
CA LYS A 207 17.38 -8.93 -11.03
C LYS A 207 18.03 -7.55 -11.25
N TRP A 208 18.65 -6.99 -10.20
CA TRP A 208 19.26 -5.66 -10.23
C TRP A 208 20.35 -5.56 -11.30
N GLU A 209 21.19 -6.61 -11.45
CA GLU A 209 22.27 -6.66 -12.44
C GLU A 209 21.79 -6.98 -13.88
N GLU A 210 20.53 -7.45 -14.06
CA GLU A 210 20.02 -7.79 -15.40
C GLU A 210 19.97 -6.58 -16.32
N PHE A 211 19.77 -5.39 -15.77
CA PHE A 211 19.79 -4.14 -16.54
C PHE A 211 21.14 -3.94 -17.25
N ASP A 212 22.26 -4.28 -16.62
CA ASP A 212 23.61 -4.10 -17.18
C ASP A 212 23.90 -5.06 -18.33
N LYS A 213 23.23 -6.21 -18.37
CA LYS A 213 23.46 -7.22 -19.42
C LYS A 213 22.85 -6.80 -20.76
N HIS A 214 21.73 -6.05 -20.72
CA HIS A 214 20.96 -5.73 -21.94
C HIS A 214 20.36 -4.30 -21.95
N PRO A 215 21.15 -3.25 -21.70
CA PRO A 215 20.60 -1.89 -21.50
C PRO A 215 19.87 -1.37 -22.74
N ILE A 216 20.37 -1.67 -23.95
CA ILE A 216 19.76 -1.25 -25.22
C ILE A 216 18.44 -1.99 -25.48
N LEU A 217 18.39 -3.28 -25.19
CA LEU A 217 17.18 -4.10 -25.37
C LEU A 217 16.05 -3.57 -24.45
N TYR A 218 16.35 -3.33 -23.19
CA TYR A 218 15.37 -2.81 -22.24
C TYR A 218 14.92 -1.39 -22.57
N PHE A 219 15.82 -0.56 -23.08
CA PHE A 219 15.46 0.75 -23.61
C PHE A 219 14.47 0.64 -24.80
N ILE A 220 14.70 -0.28 -25.72
CA ILE A 220 13.79 -0.49 -26.87
C ILE A 220 12.44 -1.02 -26.39
N LEU A 221 12.42 -2.01 -25.51
CA LEU A 221 11.20 -2.62 -25.01
C LEU A 221 10.33 -1.61 -24.25
N SER A 222 10.94 -0.71 -23.48
CA SER A 222 10.23 0.36 -22.79
C SER A 222 9.56 1.36 -23.72
N LYS A 223 10.17 1.65 -24.88
CA LYS A 223 9.58 2.54 -25.91
C LYS A 223 8.28 2.01 -26.48
N TYR A 224 8.12 0.69 -26.58
CA TYR A 224 6.88 0.10 -27.09
C TYR A 224 5.74 0.16 -26.09
N THR A 225 6.03 0.38 -24.81
CA THR A 225 5.01 0.41 -23.76
C THR A 225 4.56 1.84 -23.43
N ILE A 226 5.38 2.87 -23.68
CA ILE A 226 5.06 4.27 -23.38
C ILE A 226 5.39 5.19 -24.56
N ILE A 227 4.44 5.35 -25.50
CA ILE A 227 4.52 6.37 -26.55
C ILE A 227 4.11 7.71 -25.93
N ARG A 228 5.01 8.46 -25.29
CA ARG A 228 4.70 9.83 -24.87
C ARG A 228 5.77 10.90 -25.09
N ASN A 229 7.05 10.59 -25.06
CA ASN A 229 8.10 11.57 -25.39
C ASN A 229 9.47 10.91 -25.56
N PRO A 230 10.03 10.78 -26.76
CA PRO A 230 11.30 10.08 -27.00
C PRO A 230 12.51 10.73 -26.31
N LEU A 231 12.46 12.01 -25.93
CA LEU A 231 13.53 12.67 -25.20
C LEU A 231 13.42 12.42 -23.68
N PHE A 232 12.20 12.29 -23.15
CA PHE A 232 11.96 11.99 -21.74
C PHE A 232 12.30 10.53 -21.43
N ASP A 233 11.95 9.60 -22.33
CA ASP A 233 12.19 8.17 -22.17
C ASP A 233 13.67 7.81 -22.17
N PHE A 234 14.49 8.53 -22.95
CA PHE A 234 15.96 8.35 -22.93
C PHE A 234 16.56 8.63 -21.54
N TRP A 235 16.03 9.62 -20.82
CA TRP A 235 16.50 9.98 -19.47
C TRP A 235 16.03 9.02 -18.37
N VAL A 236 14.91 8.33 -18.54
CA VAL A 236 14.36 7.38 -17.57
C VAL A 236 15.20 6.09 -17.48
N PHE A 237 15.93 5.73 -18.54
CA PHE A 237 16.69 4.49 -18.63
C PHE A 237 18.20 4.65 -18.55
N THR A 238 18.72 5.84 -18.36
CA THR A 238 20.15 6.03 -18.14
C THR A 238 20.47 5.95 -16.66
N ASP A 239 21.38 5.07 -16.29
CA ASP A 239 21.81 4.81 -14.91
C ASP A 239 22.73 5.92 -14.34
N GLY A 240 22.54 7.14 -14.79
CA GLY A 240 23.33 8.29 -14.35
C GLY A 240 22.84 8.89 -13.05
N VAL A 241 23.76 9.33 -12.17
CA VAL A 241 23.49 9.97 -10.86
C VAL A 241 22.52 11.17 -10.97
N GLY A 242 22.38 11.79 -12.15
CA GLY A 242 21.45 12.88 -12.42
C GLY A 242 20.04 12.42 -12.80
N ASN A 243 19.84 11.15 -13.08
CA ASN A 243 18.57 10.61 -13.55
C ASN A 243 17.54 10.46 -12.43
N GLY A 244 16.26 10.62 -12.75
CA GLY A 244 15.13 10.41 -11.84
C GLY A 244 15.06 9.01 -11.23
N THR A 245 15.54 8.00 -11.94
CA THR A 245 15.49 6.57 -11.60
C THR A 245 16.86 5.94 -11.30
N TYR A 246 17.86 6.75 -10.90
CA TYR A 246 19.16 6.21 -10.52
C TYR A 246 19.05 5.20 -9.39
N ARG A 247 19.50 3.96 -9.65
CA ARG A 247 19.33 2.78 -8.77
C ARG A 247 20.41 2.59 -7.69
N GLY A 248 21.35 3.55 -7.56
CA GLY A 248 22.47 3.43 -6.64
C GLY A 248 23.69 2.71 -7.23
N PRO A 249 24.83 2.68 -6.50
CA PRO A 249 26.07 2.07 -6.97
C PRO A 249 26.08 0.53 -6.89
N TYR A 250 25.23 -0.05 -6.05
CA TYR A 250 25.01 -1.50 -5.89
C TYR A 250 23.67 -1.73 -5.18
N PRO A 251 23.09 -2.93 -5.24
CA PRO A 251 21.85 -3.23 -4.55
C PRO A 251 22.01 -3.05 -3.05
N PHE A 252 20.94 -2.57 -2.42
CA PHE A 252 20.97 -2.21 -0.98
C PHE A 252 22.10 -1.24 -0.61
N SER A 253 22.45 -0.30 -1.50
CA SER A 253 23.42 0.75 -1.16
C SER A 253 22.85 1.78 -0.19
N GLU A 254 21.52 1.91 -0.13
CA GLU A 254 20.83 2.94 0.62
C GLU A 254 20.43 2.46 2.01
N ASN A 255 20.38 3.39 2.96
CA ASN A 255 20.03 3.06 4.34
C ASN A 255 18.58 2.58 4.44
N GLU A 256 17.70 3.19 3.67
CA GLU A 256 16.28 2.87 3.60
C GLU A 256 16.07 1.41 3.15
N THR A 257 16.71 1.00 2.07
CA THR A 257 16.58 -0.37 1.56
C THR A 257 17.25 -1.41 2.46
N LYS A 258 18.39 -1.06 3.09
CA LYS A 258 19.01 -1.91 4.11
C LYS A 258 18.11 -2.13 5.32
N SER A 259 17.44 -1.08 5.78
CA SER A 259 16.54 -1.14 6.93
C SER A 259 15.35 -2.06 6.64
N ILE A 260 14.74 -1.93 5.46
CA ILE A 260 13.65 -2.81 5.02
C ILE A 260 14.15 -4.26 4.89
N ARG A 261 15.29 -4.49 4.22
CA ARG A 261 15.87 -5.81 4.08
C ARG A 261 16.08 -6.49 5.43
N ASN A 262 16.74 -5.79 6.37
CA ASN A 262 17.02 -6.34 7.69
C ASN A 262 15.74 -6.70 8.46
N PHE A 263 14.66 -5.94 8.27
CA PHE A 263 13.35 -6.27 8.83
C PHE A 263 12.76 -7.52 8.18
N ILE A 264 12.65 -7.55 6.85
CA ILE A 264 12.04 -8.66 6.10
C ILE A 264 12.79 -9.98 6.30
N GLU A 265 14.12 -9.97 6.38
CA GLU A 265 14.94 -11.18 6.61
C GLU A 265 14.67 -11.84 7.99
N ASN A 266 14.03 -11.14 8.93
CA ASN A 266 13.67 -11.65 10.26
C ASN A 266 12.16 -11.85 10.44
N HIS A 267 11.37 -11.70 9.38
CA HIS A 267 9.91 -11.79 9.38
C HIS A 267 9.41 -12.68 8.24
N SER A 268 8.19 -13.21 8.40
CA SER A 268 7.52 -14.04 7.39
C SER A 268 6.32 -13.29 6.79
N ILE A 269 6.59 -12.17 6.13
CA ILE A 269 5.53 -11.34 5.52
C ILE A 269 4.78 -12.14 4.46
N ILE A 270 3.53 -12.48 4.73
CA ILE A 270 2.67 -13.27 3.82
C ILE A 270 2.21 -12.43 2.63
N THR A 271 1.77 -11.21 2.90
CA THR A 271 1.27 -10.30 1.86
C THR A 271 1.45 -8.84 2.28
N GLY A 272 1.20 -7.92 1.35
CA GLY A 272 1.25 -6.49 1.64
C GLY A 272 1.03 -5.60 0.43
N ILE A 273 1.09 -4.28 0.69
CA ILE A 273 0.94 -3.24 -0.33
C ILE A 273 2.03 -2.18 -0.16
N ASP A 274 2.70 -1.88 -1.27
CA ASP A 274 3.55 -0.69 -1.41
C ASP A 274 2.77 0.41 -2.13
N TYR A 275 2.46 1.49 -1.41
CA TYR A 275 1.62 2.58 -1.90
C TYR A 275 2.43 3.63 -2.64
N HIS A 276 2.14 3.78 -3.93
CA HIS A 276 2.67 4.77 -4.87
C HIS A 276 1.57 5.68 -5.44
N SER A 277 1.92 6.59 -6.30
CA SER A 277 1.05 7.35 -7.19
C SER A 277 1.83 7.78 -8.46
N LYS A 278 1.15 7.86 -9.62
CA LYS A 278 -0.28 7.88 -9.82
C LYS A 278 -0.72 6.95 -10.95
N GLY A 279 -2.01 6.54 -10.93
CA GLY A 279 -2.53 5.82 -12.11
C GLY A 279 -3.74 4.94 -11.92
N LYS A 280 -4.31 4.80 -10.70
CA LYS A 280 -5.41 3.87 -10.37
C LYS A 280 -5.09 2.44 -10.78
N LYS A 281 -3.96 1.90 -10.31
CA LYS A 281 -3.49 0.58 -10.71
C LYS A 281 -3.18 -0.30 -9.52
N ILE A 282 -3.51 -1.58 -9.66
CA ILE A 282 -3.06 -2.69 -8.83
C ILE A 282 -2.01 -3.44 -9.63
N VAL A 283 -0.77 -3.36 -9.21
CA VAL A 283 0.37 -3.93 -9.94
C VAL A 283 0.91 -5.13 -9.17
N TYR A 284 1.04 -6.26 -9.87
CA TYR A 284 1.64 -7.47 -9.33
C TYR A 284 2.93 -7.85 -10.08
N PRO A 285 3.84 -8.64 -9.50
CA PRO A 285 5.05 -9.11 -10.15
C PRO A 285 4.77 -9.87 -11.47
N TRP A 286 5.65 -9.84 -12.42
CA TRP A 286 6.98 -9.25 -12.36
C TRP A 286 7.02 -7.92 -13.11
N SER A 287 7.89 -7.01 -12.65
CA SER A 287 8.19 -5.78 -13.41
C SER A 287 9.37 -5.96 -14.36
N TRP A 288 10.25 -6.92 -14.15
CA TRP A 288 11.46 -7.15 -14.93
C TRP A 288 11.25 -8.06 -16.17
N THR A 289 10.17 -8.80 -16.25
CA THR A 289 9.88 -9.77 -17.33
C THR A 289 8.38 -9.88 -17.62
N LYS A 290 8.05 -10.33 -18.83
CA LYS A 290 6.67 -10.67 -19.24
C LYS A 290 6.22 -12.06 -18.80
N ASN A 291 7.13 -12.88 -18.27
CA ASN A 291 6.73 -14.17 -17.73
C ASN A 291 5.80 -13.96 -16.53
N SER A 292 4.76 -14.76 -16.44
CA SER A 292 3.88 -14.76 -15.26
C SER A 292 4.64 -15.20 -14.01
N PRO A 293 4.35 -14.64 -12.82
CA PRO A 293 4.82 -15.22 -11.56
C PRO A 293 4.20 -16.59 -11.34
N GLN A 294 4.81 -17.42 -10.51
CA GLN A 294 4.30 -18.76 -10.21
C GLN A 294 2.89 -18.71 -9.61
N ASP A 295 2.65 -17.73 -8.75
CA ASP A 295 1.39 -17.55 -8.01
C ASP A 295 0.43 -16.54 -8.68
N GLU A 296 0.50 -16.40 -10.02
CA GLU A 296 -0.33 -15.43 -10.77
C GLU A 296 -1.81 -15.53 -10.44
N GLN A 297 -2.34 -16.75 -10.28
CA GLN A 297 -3.75 -16.96 -9.97
C GLN A 297 -4.13 -16.44 -8.57
N ILE A 298 -3.21 -16.51 -7.61
CA ILE A 298 -3.40 -15.94 -6.26
C ILE A 298 -3.41 -14.41 -6.36
N PHE A 299 -2.43 -13.82 -7.06
CA PHE A 299 -2.38 -12.38 -7.31
C PHE A 299 -3.67 -11.87 -7.96
N LEU A 300 -4.10 -12.53 -9.04
CA LEU A 300 -5.31 -12.12 -9.77
C LEU A 300 -6.56 -12.24 -8.92
N SER A 301 -6.74 -13.35 -8.18
CA SER A 301 -7.89 -13.56 -7.32
C SER A 301 -8.03 -12.47 -6.24
N ILE A 302 -6.92 -12.08 -5.62
CA ILE A 302 -6.89 -11.02 -4.61
C ILE A 302 -7.13 -9.65 -5.27
N ALA A 303 -6.42 -9.36 -6.37
CA ALA A 303 -6.52 -8.08 -7.08
C ALA A 303 -7.92 -7.82 -7.64
N GLU A 304 -8.61 -8.83 -8.18
CA GLU A 304 -9.98 -8.72 -8.68
C GLU A 304 -10.99 -8.34 -7.57
N ASN A 305 -10.80 -8.87 -6.35
CA ASN A 305 -11.66 -8.48 -5.24
C ASN A 305 -11.32 -7.07 -4.73
N ILE A 306 -10.05 -6.68 -4.72
CA ILE A 306 -9.65 -5.32 -4.38
C ILE A 306 -10.14 -4.32 -5.43
N SER A 307 -10.07 -4.66 -6.72
CA SER A 307 -10.59 -3.81 -7.81
C SER A 307 -12.10 -3.54 -7.68
N LYS A 308 -12.87 -4.45 -7.09
CA LYS A 308 -14.30 -4.20 -6.77
C LYS A 308 -14.49 -3.16 -5.65
N ILE A 309 -13.47 -2.91 -4.83
CA ILE A 309 -13.51 -1.92 -3.75
C ILE A 309 -13.06 -0.54 -4.24
N ASN A 310 -11.98 -0.47 -5.04
CA ASN A 310 -11.30 0.78 -5.41
C ASN A 310 -11.42 1.16 -6.90
N ASP A 311 -12.00 0.30 -7.73
CA ASP A 311 -12.14 0.51 -9.20
C ASP A 311 -10.80 0.75 -9.91
N PHE A 312 -9.74 0.05 -9.49
CA PHE A 312 -8.41 0.16 -10.08
C PHE A 312 -8.17 -0.91 -11.13
N GLU A 313 -7.41 -0.55 -12.18
CA GLU A 313 -6.93 -1.46 -13.22
C GLU A 313 -5.91 -2.43 -12.67
N ILE A 314 -6.03 -3.71 -13.01
CA ILE A 314 -5.08 -4.76 -12.62
C ILE A 314 -4.10 -4.99 -13.77
N LEU A 315 -2.79 -4.96 -13.48
CA LEU A 315 -1.79 -5.27 -14.48
C LEU A 315 -0.51 -5.86 -13.87
N GLN A 316 0.18 -6.66 -14.67
CA GLN A 316 1.53 -7.08 -14.36
C GLN A 316 2.51 -5.90 -14.51
N GLY A 317 3.48 -5.76 -13.62
CA GLY A 317 4.37 -4.60 -13.54
C GLY A 317 5.10 -4.27 -14.85
N CYS A 318 5.58 -5.28 -15.59
CA CYS A 318 6.23 -5.09 -16.88
C CYS A 318 5.32 -4.50 -17.97
N ASN A 319 3.99 -4.58 -17.81
CA ASN A 319 3.03 -3.97 -18.72
C ASN A 319 2.88 -2.46 -18.47
N MET A 320 3.28 -1.98 -17.32
CA MET A 320 3.43 -0.55 -17.06
C MET A 320 4.74 -0.02 -17.66
N TYR A 321 5.86 -0.61 -17.26
CA TYR A 321 7.20 -0.45 -17.84
C TYR A 321 8.17 -1.45 -17.18
N TYR A 322 9.25 -1.80 -17.88
CA TYR A 322 10.27 -2.69 -17.32
C TYR A 322 11.04 -2.00 -16.18
N THR A 323 11.15 -2.69 -15.05
CA THR A 323 11.85 -2.22 -13.85
C THR A 323 12.72 -3.31 -13.26
N PHE A 324 13.87 -2.93 -12.73
CA PHE A 324 14.82 -3.81 -12.08
C PHE A 324 15.12 -3.28 -10.67
N GLY A 325 15.30 -4.19 -9.72
CA GLY A 325 15.57 -3.83 -8.34
C GLY A 325 14.39 -3.15 -7.63
N SER A 326 13.15 -3.47 -8.01
CA SER A 326 11.95 -2.99 -7.31
C SER A 326 11.70 -3.77 -6.02
N PHE A 327 11.06 -3.13 -5.05
CA PHE A 327 10.69 -3.74 -3.79
C PHE A 327 9.73 -4.91 -3.98
N THR A 328 8.69 -4.72 -4.78
CA THR A 328 7.64 -5.71 -5.01
C THR A 328 8.18 -6.99 -5.66
N ASP A 329 9.08 -6.85 -6.65
CA ASP A 329 9.71 -8.02 -7.27
C ASP A 329 10.68 -8.72 -6.32
N TRP A 330 11.39 -7.95 -5.47
CA TRP A 330 12.34 -8.52 -4.51
C TRP A 330 11.62 -9.30 -3.39
N ILE A 331 10.60 -8.71 -2.76
CA ILE A 331 9.91 -9.36 -1.64
C ILE A 331 9.15 -10.61 -2.09
N TYR A 332 8.61 -10.63 -3.31
CA TYR A 332 8.02 -11.83 -3.87
C TYR A 332 9.09 -12.84 -4.30
N GLY A 333 10.13 -12.41 -5.01
CA GLY A 333 11.14 -13.31 -5.58
C GLY A 333 12.05 -13.97 -4.56
N GLU A 334 12.36 -13.32 -3.44
CA GLU A 334 13.26 -13.83 -2.41
C GLU A 334 12.51 -14.37 -1.18
N HIS A 335 11.30 -13.84 -0.89
CA HIS A 335 10.56 -14.15 0.33
C HIS A 335 9.17 -14.77 0.08
N ASN A 336 8.77 -14.96 -1.18
CA ASN A 336 7.47 -15.49 -1.60
C ASN A 336 6.25 -14.72 -1.06
N SER A 337 6.42 -13.47 -0.66
CA SER A 337 5.32 -12.62 -0.21
C SER A 337 4.42 -12.23 -1.39
N ILE A 338 3.12 -12.45 -1.29
CA ILE A 338 2.12 -12.00 -2.27
C ILE A 338 1.92 -10.49 -2.12
N HIS A 339 2.87 -9.72 -2.62
CA HIS A 339 2.96 -8.28 -2.41
C HIS A 339 2.60 -7.49 -3.65
N PHE A 340 1.80 -6.43 -3.46
CA PHE A 340 1.31 -5.56 -4.54
C PHE A 340 1.96 -4.18 -4.47
N LEU A 341 2.08 -3.54 -5.64
CA LEU A 341 2.33 -2.10 -5.73
C LEU A 341 1.04 -1.42 -6.19
N PHE A 342 0.62 -0.39 -5.48
CA PHE A 342 -0.57 0.37 -5.84
C PHE A 342 -0.18 1.77 -6.33
N GLU A 343 -0.59 2.09 -7.55
CA GLU A 343 -0.54 3.45 -8.08
C GLU A 343 -1.86 4.15 -7.76
N LEU A 344 -1.90 4.88 -6.66
CA LEU A 344 -3.09 5.61 -6.23
C LEU A 344 -3.50 6.70 -7.22
N ASP A 345 -4.70 7.27 -7.04
CA ASP A 345 -5.13 8.41 -7.85
C ASP A 345 -4.30 9.67 -7.54
N SER A 346 -4.31 10.61 -8.46
CA SER A 346 -3.78 11.95 -8.17
C SER A 346 -4.83 12.73 -7.39
N ILE A 347 -4.38 13.63 -6.53
CA ILE A 347 -5.23 14.53 -5.73
C ILE A 347 -6.20 15.38 -6.59
N GLU A 348 -5.89 15.54 -7.87
CA GLU A 348 -6.72 16.28 -8.82
C GLU A 348 -8.02 15.55 -9.19
N GLY A 349 -8.12 14.21 -8.89
CA GLY A 349 -9.28 13.39 -9.24
C GLY A 349 -10.17 13.03 -8.05
N THR A 350 -9.61 12.35 -7.04
CA THR A 350 -10.36 11.86 -5.89
C THR A 350 -9.95 12.57 -4.60
N PRO A 351 -10.90 13.00 -3.74
CA PRO A 351 -10.57 13.62 -2.45
C PRO A 351 -9.67 12.70 -1.61
N MET A 352 -8.70 13.29 -0.91
CA MET A 352 -7.71 12.55 -0.11
C MET A 352 -8.38 11.66 0.93
N VAL A 353 -9.40 12.15 1.62
CA VAL A 353 -10.13 11.39 2.66
C VAL A 353 -10.81 10.17 2.05
N GLU A 354 -11.50 10.32 0.92
CA GLU A 354 -12.16 9.22 0.21
C GLU A 354 -11.14 8.16 -0.22
N THR A 355 -9.97 8.56 -0.72
CA THR A 355 -8.88 7.64 -1.04
C THR A 355 -8.41 6.88 0.20
N CYS A 356 -8.21 7.57 1.33
CA CYS A 356 -7.77 6.94 2.57
C CYS A 356 -8.82 5.96 3.13
N GLU A 357 -10.11 6.32 3.10
CA GLU A 357 -11.21 5.45 3.56
C GLU A 357 -11.35 4.21 2.67
N THR A 358 -11.28 4.38 1.37
CA THR A 358 -11.33 3.26 0.42
C THR A 358 -10.17 2.29 0.66
N HIS A 359 -8.95 2.82 0.82
CA HIS A 359 -7.78 1.97 1.02
C HIS A 359 -7.64 1.41 2.44
N LEU A 360 -8.29 1.98 3.44
CA LEU A 360 -8.49 1.29 4.73
C LEU A 360 -9.27 -0.01 4.54
N LEU A 361 -10.35 -0.01 3.75
CA LEU A 361 -11.12 -1.23 3.45
C LEU A 361 -10.30 -2.25 2.67
N VAL A 362 -9.45 -1.79 1.75
CA VAL A 362 -8.50 -2.65 1.01
C VAL A 362 -7.50 -3.29 1.96
N ASN A 363 -6.92 -2.52 2.88
CA ASN A 363 -5.97 -3.04 3.87
C ASN A 363 -6.60 -4.09 4.79
N LEU A 364 -7.82 -3.84 5.27
CA LEU A 364 -8.55 -4.81 6.08
C LEU A 364 -8.88 -6.08 5.29
N TYR A 365 -9.30 -5.95 4.03
CA TYR A 365 -9.53 -7.11 3.17
C TYR A 365 -8.26 -7.94 2.97
N LEU A 366 -7.12 -7.28 2.72
CA LEU A 366 -5.86 -8.00 2.51
C LEU A 366 -5.39 -8.72 3.78
N ALA A 367 -5.57 -8.10 4.95
CA ALA A 367 -5.27 -8.74 6.24
C ALA A 367 -6.17 -9.98 6.49
N GLU A 368 -7.46 -9.91 6.14
CA GLU A 368 -8.35 -11.08 6.18
C GLU A 368 -7.87 -12.20 5.23
N ARG A 369 -7.41 -11.83 4.03
CA ARG A 369 -6.87 -12.82 3.09
C ARG A 369 -5.57 -13.45 3.59
N ALA A 370 -4.72 -12.71 4.29
CA ALA A 370 -3.48 -13.24 4.86
C ALA A 370 -3.76 -14.42 5.83
N MET A 371 -4.81 -14.32 6.65
CA MET A 371 -5.20 -15.39 7.56
C MET A 371 -5.64 -16.69 6.86
N GLU A 372 -6.06 -16.61 5.60
CA GLU A 372 -6.49 -17.76 4.78
C GLU A 372 -5.34 -18.37 3.96
N MET A 373 -4.18 -17.70 3.92
CA MET A 373 -3.02 -18.11 3.12
C MET A 373 -1.98 -18.94 3.90
N VAL A 374 -2.19 -19.11 5.20
CA VAL A 374 -1.31 -19.86 6.14
C VAL A 374 -1.80 -21.28 6.36
#